data_59a5c15d1ad680019c1fd84f1ecce146
#
_entry.id   59a5c15d1ad680019c1fd84f1ecce146
#
_cell.length_a   1.000
_cell.length_b   1.000
_cell.length_c   1.000
_cell.angle_alpha   90.00
_cell.angle_beta   90.00
_cell.angle_gamma   90.00
#
_symmetry.space_group_name_H-M   'P 1'
#
loop_
_entity.id
_entity.type
_entity.pdbx_description
1 polymer ?
#
loop_
_entity_poly.entity_id
_entity_poly.type
_entity_poly.pdbx_seq_one_letter_code
_entity_poly.pdbx_strand_id
1 'polypeptide(L)'
;MKKLARKIRHGFTLVEIMIVVLIIGILLAIAVPNFIKARASSRAKSCQANLKQIDSATEQYLMDNRTTTYPALSALTPTYIKTAPSCPSGGTYTMGTASANPTCSIGDNGTAGDTSDDHILQ
;
A
#
# COMPACT_ATOMS: atom_id res chain seq x y z
N MET A 1 -17.75 58.94 -31.78
CA MET A 1 -16.45 58.23 -31.83
C MET A 1 -16.29 57.44 -30.52
N LYS A 2 -16.43 56.09 -30.56
CA LYS A 2 -16.28 55.24 -29.37
C LYS A 2 -14.78 55.00 -29.14
N LYS A 3 -14.20 55.54 -28.06
CA LYS A 3 -12.87 55.21 -27.62
C LYS A 3 -12.82 53.75 -27.12
N LEU A 4 -12.21 52.86 -27.87
CA LEU A 4 -11.91 51.51 -27.42
C LEU A 4 -10.88 51.58 -26.27
N ALA A 5 -11.32 51.35 -25.04
CA ALA A 5 -10.44 51.20 -23.91
C ALA A 5 -9.58 49.94 -24.12
N ARG A 6 -8.29 50.13 -24.35
CA ARG A 6 -7.30 49.07 -24.50
C ARG A 6 -7.11 48.41 -23.13
N LYS A 7 -7.70 47.24 -22.93
CA LYS A 7 -7.56 46.44 -21.71
C LYS A 7 -6.11 46.02 -21.59
N ILE A 8 -5.38 46.61 -20.65
CA ILE A 8 -4.00 46.28 -20.34
C ILE A 8 -4.01 44.85 -19.80
N ARG A 9 -3.49 43.89 -20.58
CA ARG A 9 -3.27 42.53 -20.13
C ARG A 9 -1.98 42.54 -19.31
N HIS A 10 -2.09 42.38 -18.01
CA HIS A 10 -0.94 42.13 -17.16
C HIS A 10 -0.44 40.72 -17.45
N GLY A 11 0.74 40.61 -18.08
CA GLY A 11 1.46 39.35 -18.24
C GLY A 11 2.28 39.06 -16.99
N PHE A 12 2.47 37.76 -16.69
CA PHE A 12 3.40 37.35 -15.62
C PHE A 12 4.84 37.72 -15.96
N THR A 13 5.61 38.14 -14.96
CA THR A 13 7.04 38.41 -15.10
C THR A 13 7.84 37.10 -15.06
N LEU A 14 8.98 37.06 -15.74
CA LEU A 14 9.89 35.91 -15.71
C LEU A 14 10.35 35.60 -14.27
N VAL A 15 10.64 36.65 -13.49
CA VAL A 15 11.09 36.53 -12.10
C VAL A 15 10.00 35.90 -11.22
N GLU A 16 8.74 36.24 -11.43
CA GLU A 16 7.61 35.70 -10.68
C GLU A 16 7.49 34.17 -10.84
N ILE A 17 7.67 33.69 -12.04
CA ILE A 17 7.69 32.24 -12.32
C ILE A 17 8.95 31.59 -11.73
N MET A 18 10.11 32.23 -11.81
CA MET A 18 11.35 31.69 -11.24
C MET A 18 11.25 31.50 -9.72
N ILE A 19 10.66 32.45 -9.00
CA ILE A 19 10.46 32.34 -7.54
C ILE A 19 9.47 31.21 -7.23
N VAL A 20 8.39 31.06 -7.99
CA VAL A 20 7.39 30.01 -7.77
C VAL A 20 8.03 28.64 -7.95
N VAL A 21 8.75 28.38 -9.03
CA VAL A 21 9.40 27.07 -9.26
C VAL A 21 10.49 26.79 -8.23
N LEU A 22 11.19 27.80 -7.73
CA LEU A 22 12.18 27.66 -6.66
C LEU A 22 11.50 27.17 -5.37
N ILE A 23 10.41 27.81 -4.95
CA ILE A 23 9.67 27.41 -3.75
C ILE A 23 9.12 25.99 -3.90
N ILE A 24 8.50 25.65 -5.03
CA ILE A 24 8.00 24.31 -5.29
C ILE A 24 9.14 23.28 -5.24
N GLY A 25 10.31 23.60 -5.82
CA GLY A 25 11.48 22.72 -5.81
C GLY A 25 11.96 22.39 -4.39
N ILE A 26 12.02 23.38 -3.52
CA ILE A 26 12.42 23.19 -2.09
C ILE A 26 11.38 22.32 -1.36
N LEU A 27 10.09 22.58 -1.55
CA LEU A 27 9.02 21.80 -0.91
C LEU A 27 9.02 20.34 -1.39
N LEU A 28 9.21 20.10 -2.67
CA LEU A 28 9.28 18.74 -3.23
C LEU A 28 10.51 17.99 -2.74
N ALA A 29 11.66 18.66 -2.56
CA ALA A 29 12.88 18.01 -2.06
C ALA A 29 12.67 17.36 -0.68
N ILE A 30 11.81 17.94 0.16
CA ILE A 30 11.48 17.40 1.48
C ILE A 30 10.32 16.40 1.42
N ALA A 31 9.32 16.67 0.57
CA ALA A 31 8.09 15.88 0.51
C ALA A 31 8.28 14.51 -0.16
N VAL A 32 9.08 14.42 -1.23
CA VAL A 32 9.25 13.20 -2.02
C VAL A 32 9.80 12.02 -1.20
N PRO A 33 10.91 12.12 -0.44
CA PRO A 33 11.45 10.99 0.32
C PRO A 33 10.46 10.51 1.40
N ASN A 34 9.74 11.40 2.05
CA ASN A 34 8.73 11.05 3.04
C ASN A 34 7.54 10.32 2.40
N PHE A 35 7.12 10.75 1.22
CA PHE A 35 6.03 10.10 0.47
C PHE A 35 6.39 8.66 0.06
N ILE A 36 7.63 8.40 -0.37
CA ILE A 36 8.09 7.06 -0.74
C ILE A 36 8.02 6.13 0.46
N LYS A 37 8.51 6.55 1.63
CA LYS A 37 8.43 5.77 2.88
C LYS A 37 6.98 5.50 3.31
N ALA A 38 6.13 6.52 3.28
CA ALA A 38 4.72 6.39 3.63
C ALA A 38 3.99 5.40 2.70
N ARG A 39 4.32 5.40 1.41
CA ARG A 39 3.78 4.46 0.44
C ARG A 39 4.22 3.01 0.71
N ALA A 40 5.48 2.79 1.03
CA ALA A 40 6.01 1.47 1.39
C ALA A 40 5.29 0.92 2.64
N SER A 41 5.22 1.71 3.71
CA SER A 41 4.51 1.35 4.94
C SER A 41 3.01 1.08 4.70
N SER A 42 2.34 1.87 3.87
CA SER A 42 0.93 1.64 3.53
C SER A 42 0.71 0.31 2.81
N ARG A 43 1.61 -0.06 1.89
CA ARG A 43 1.55 -1.35 1.18
C ARG A 43 1.79 -2.53 2.12
N ALA A 44 2.74 -2.40 3.03
CA ALA A 44 3.03 -3.42 4.05
C ALA A 44 1.82 -3.65 4.97
N LYS A 45 1.20 -2.59 5.48
CA LYS A 45 -0.02 -2.68 6.30
C LYS A 45 -1.19 -3.31 5.56
N SER A 46 -1.35 -3.02 4.28
CA SER A 46 -2.37 -3.67 3.45
C SER A 46 -2.08 -5.17 3.28
N CYS A 47 -0.82 -5.56 3.09
CA CYS A 47 -0.42 -6.96 3.03
C CYS A 47 -0.67 -7.69 4.37
N GLN A 48 -0.32 -7.07 5.50
CA GLN A 48 -0.62 -7.61 6.83
C GLN A 48 -2.12 -7.80 7.06
N ALA A 49 -2.95 -6.85 6.62
CA ALA A 49 -4.41 -6.98 6.70
C ALA A 49 -4.92 -8.16 5.86
N ASN A 50 -4.37 -8.37 4.68
CA ASN A 50 -4.68 -9.52 3.84
C ASN A 50 -4.28 -10.84 4.51
N LEU A 51 -3.11 -10.90 5.13
CA LEU A 51 -2.66 -12.08 5.88
C LEU A 51 -3.58 -12.39 7.06
N LYS A 52 -4.02 -11.39 7.82
CA LYS A 52 -5.00 -11.56 8.90
C LYS A 52 -6.35 -12.06 8.37
N GLN A 53 -6.77 -11.57 7.22
CA GLN A 53 -7.99 -12.04 6.58
C GLN A 53 -7.88 -13.51 6.15
N ILE A 54 -6.75 -13.92 5.57
CA ILE A 54 -6.48 -15.31 5.19
C ILE A 54 -6.47 -16.20 6.43
N ASP A 55 -5.82 -15.78 7.50
CA ASP A 55 -5.74 -16.52 8.76
C ASP A 55 -7.13 -16.75 9.37
N SER A 56 -7.91 -15.68 9.54
CA SER A 56 -9.28 -15.77 10.06
C SER A 56 -10.20 -16.64 9.20
N ALA A 57 -10.07 -16.57 7.89
CA ALA A 57 -10.85 -17.40 6.96
C ALA A 57 -10.43 -18.88 7.03
N THR A 58 -9.15 -19.13 7.26
CA THR A 58 -8.62 -20.47 7.48
C THR A 58 -9.18 -21.09 8.76
N GLU A 59 -9.19 -20.34 9.86
CA GLU A 59 -9.78 -20.79 11.11
C GLU A 59 -11.27 -21.10 10.97
N GLN A 60 -12.04 -20.26 10.29
CA GLN A 60 -13.46 -20.53 9.99
C GLN A 60 -13.64 -21.80 9.17
N TYR A 61 -12.82 -21.99 8.13
CA TYR A 61 -12.84 -23.20 7.31
C TYR A 61 -12.59 -24.46 8.14
N LEU A 62 -11.59 -24.45 9.04
CA LEU A 62 -11.24 -25.57 9.90
C LEU A 62 -12.39 -25.91 10.87
N MET A 63 -13.05 -24.90 11.43
CA MET A 63 -14.20 -25.08 12.33
C MET A 63 -15.41 -25.65 11.59
N ASP A 64 -15.76 -25.10 10.45
CA ASP A 64 -16.93 -25.51 9.67
C ASP A 64 -16.80 -26.93 9.13
N ASN A 65 -15.61 -27.28 8.65
CA ASN A 65 -15.34 -28.60 8.09
C ASN A 65 -14.86 -29.64 9.13
N ARG A 66 -14.72 -29.20 10.41
CA ARG A 66 -14.22 -30.05 11.51
C ARG A 66 -12.92 -30.81 11.14
N THR A 67 -12.04 -30.13 10.46
CA THR A 67 -10.77 -30.68 9.94
C THR A 67 -9.58 -29.97 10.56
N THR A 68 -8.47 -30.64 10.62
CA THR A 68 -7.17 -30.05 10.99
C THR A 68 -6.28 -29.83 9.76
N THR A 69 -6.78 -30.14 8.57
CA THR A 69 -6.05 -29.97 7.32
C THR A 69 -6.21 -28.52 6.81
N TYR A 70 -5.11 -27.82 6.70
CA TYR A 70 -5.09 -26.43 6.23
C TYR A 70 -5.41 -26.36 4.73
N PRO A 71 -6.38 -25.53 4.33
CA PRO A 71 -6.82 -25.43 2.94
C PRO A 71 -5.83 -24.60 2.10
N ALA A 72 -5.87 -24.79 0.79
CA ALA A 72 -5.27 -23.84 -0.14
C ALA A 72 -6.12 -22.56 -0.23
N LEU A 73 -5.53 -21.44 -0.64
CA LEU A 73 -6.22 -20.16 -0.78
C LEU A 73 -7.44 -20.26 -1.73
N SER A 74 -7.36 -21.10 -2.75
CA SER A 74 -8.46 -21.38 -3.68
C SER A 74 -9.68 -22.04 -3.02
N ALA A 75 -9.49 -22.81 -1.95
CA ALA A 75 -10.58 -23.44 -1.19
C ALA A 75 -11.31 -22.44 -0.27
N LEU A 76 -10.66 -21.35 0.09
CA LEU A 76 -11.26 -20.28 0.88
C LEU A 76 -12.12 -19.33 0.04
N THR A 77 -11.88 -19.27 -1.26
CA THR A 77 -12.65 -18.42 -2.17
C THR A 77 -13.69 -19.22 -2.94
N PRO A 78 -14.91 -18.68 -3.15
CA PRO A 78 -15.45 -17.40 -2.67
C PRO A 78 -16.17 -17.48 -1.31
N THR A 79 -16.18 -18.64 -0.66
CA THR A 79 -17.06 -18.93 0.49
C THR A 79 -16.66 -18.15 1.75
N TYR A 80 -15.38 -18.13 2.10
CA TYR A 80 -14.84 -17.49 3.29
C TYR A 80 -14.19 -16.14 2.98
N ILE A 81 -13.62 -16.01 1.78
CA ILE A 81 -13.05 -14.77 1.25
C ILE A 81 -13.69 -14.52 -0.11
N LYS A 82 -14.40 -13.42 -0.26
CA LYS A 82 -15.12 -13.10 -1.51
C LYS A 82 -14.20 -13.06 -2.74
N THR A 83 -13.01 -12.53 -2.59
CA THR A 83 -12.02 -12.41 -3.67
C THR A 83 -10.65 -12.73 -3.11
N ALA A 84 -9.87 -13.55 -3.79
CA ALA A 84 -8.52 -13.88 -3.35
C ALA A 84 -7.68 -12.61 -3.19
N PRO A 85 -7.14 -12.35 -1.98
CA PRO A 85 -6.33 -11.16 -1.75
C PRO A 85 -5.01 -11.26 -2.50
N SER A 86 -4.48 -10.12 -2.93
CA SER A 86 -3.17 -10.00 -3.57
C SER A 86 -2.30 -8.99 -2.82
N CYS A 87 -1.00 -9.25 -2.76
CA CYS A 87 -0.07 -8.32 -2.13
C CYS A 87 0.11 -7.07 -3.01
N PRO A 88 -0.07 -5.84 -2.47
CA PRO A 88 0.11 -4.59 -3.22
C PRO A 88 1.53 -4.37 -3.73
N SER A 89 2.51 -5.10 -3.18
CA SER A 89 3.92 -5.04 -3.59
C SER A 89 4.31 -6.20 -4.52
N GLY A 90 3.35 -7.03 -4.97
CA GLY A 90 3.58 -8.12 -5.90
C GLY A 90 4.05 -9.44 -5.25
N GLY A 91 3.99 -9.55 -3.91
CA GLY A 91 4.29 -10.80 -3.21
C GLY A 91 3.20 -11.85 -3.38
N THR A 92 3.55 -13.11 -3.13
CA THR A 92 2.64 -14.27 -3.09
C THR A 92 2.40 -14.68 -1.65
N TYR A 93 1.17 -15.13 -1.35
CA TYR A 93 0.82 -15.63 -0.03
C TYR A 93 1.02 -17.13 0.06
N THR A 94 1.67 -17.57 1.14
CA THR A 94 1.80 -18.98 1.52
C THR A 94 0.88 -19.23 2.72
N MET A 95 0.08 -20.27 2.64
CA MET A 95 -0.87 -20.64 3.71
C MET A 95 -0.11 -21.04 4.97
N GLY A 96 -0.72 -20.75 6.12
CA GLY A 96 -0.22 -21.16 7.42
C GLY A 96 -0.38 -22.66 7.70
N THR A 97 0.04 -23.06 8.87
CA THR A 97 -0.12 -24.41 9.43
C THR A 97 -0.55 -24.31 10.89
N ALA A 98 -0.80 -25.40 11.58
CA ALA A 98 -1.17 -25.41 13.01
C ALA A 98 -0.12 -24.73 13.92
N SER A 99 1.10 -24.58 13.49
CA SER A 99 2.19 -23.96 14.23
C SER A 99 2.82 -22.73 13.56
N ALA A 100 2.30 -22.29 12.42
CA ALA A 100 2.85 -21.18 11.67
C ALA A 100 1.75 -20.37 10.99
N ASN A 101 1.82 -19.06 11.12
CA ASN A 101 0.90 -18.13 10.47
C ASN A 101 1.13 -18.08 8.94
N PRO A 102 0.12 -17.63 8.16
CA PRO A 102 0.31 -17.38 6.74
C PRO A 102 1.38 -16.30 6.52
N THR A 103 2.14 -16.43 5.45
CA THR A 103 3.28 -15.56 5.14
C THR A 103 3.16 -14.96 3.74
N CYS A 104 3.84 -13.83 3.55
CA CYS A 104 4.04 -13.21 2.24
C CYS A 104 5.47 -13.42 1.77
N SER A 105 5.67 -13.67 0.48
CA SER A 105 7.02 -13.89 -0.09
C SER A 105 7.96 -12.68 0.01
N ILE A 106 7.42 -11.47 0.21
CA ILE A 106 8.24 -10.28 0.46
C ILE A 106 8.82 -10.31 1.88
N GLY A 107 8.02 -10.83 2.84
CA GLY A 107 8.47 -11.04 4.23
C GLY A 107 8.99 -9.78 4.90
N ASP A 108 10.04 -9.94 5.64
CA ASP A 108 10.91 -8.89 6.14
C ASP A 108 11.73 -8.34 4.97
N ASN A 109 11.63 -7.05 4.68
CA ASN A 109 12.36 -6.42 3.58
C ASN A 109 13.86 -6.20 3.88
N GLY A 110 14.35 -6.72 5.03
CA GLY A 110 15.75 -6.67 5.41
C GLY A 110 16.22 -5.34 6.00
N THR A 111 15.30 -4.44 6.33
CA THR A 111 15.63 -3.17 6.98
C THR A 111 15.72 -3.36 8.49
N ALA A 112 16.92 -3.63 8.99
CA ALA A 112 17.14 -3.88 10.42
C ALA A 112 16.61 -2.73 11.29
N GLY A 113 15.62 -3.03 12.14
CA GLY A 113 15.05 -2.12 13.11
C GLY A 113 13.85 -1.27 12.60
N ASP A 114 13.49 -1.37 11.34
CA ASP A 114 12.27 -0.73 10.80
C ASP A 114 11.28 -1.81 10.35
N THR A 115 10.24 -2.03 11.16
CA THR A 115 9.16 -3.00 10.86
C THR A 115 7.94 -2.34 10.22
N SER A 116 8.04 -1.06 9.87
CA SER A 116 6.90 -0.29 9.35
C SER A 116 6.48 -0.69 7.94
N ASP A 117 7.39 -1.30 7.19
CA ASP A 117 7.20 -1.75 5.80
C ASP A 117 7.37 -3.27 5.63
N ASP A 118 7.42 -4.03 6.74
CA ASP A 118 7.44 -5.49 6.72
C ASP A 118 6.09 -6.10 6.32
N HIS A 119 6.14 -7.13 5.49
CA HIS A 119 4.98 -7.88 5.00
C HIS A 119 4.74 -9.16 5.81
N ILE A 120 4.95 -9.11 7.12
CA ILE A 120 4.78 -10.23 8.04
C ILE A 120 3.60 -10.00 8.98
N LEU A 121 2.98 -11.09 9.43
CA LEU A 121 1.96 -11.05 10.47
C LEU A 121 2.64 -10.87 11.82
N GLN A 122 2.29 -9.83 12.55
CA GLN A 122 2.76 -9.55 13.91
C GLN A 122 1.73 -10.01 14.94
#